data_fb9394cabadba3547467c1a2831be581
#
_entry.id   fb9394cabadba3547467c1a2831be581
#
_cell.length_a   1.000
_cell.length_b   1.000
_cell.length_c   1.000
_cell.angle_alpha   90.00
_cell.angle_beta   90.00
_cell.angle_gamma   90.00
#
_symmetry.space_group_name_H-M   'P 1'
#
loop_
_entity.id
_entity.type
_entity.pdbx_description
1 polymer ?
#
loop_
_entity_poly.entity_id
_entity_poly.type
_entity_poly.pdbx_seq_one_letter_code
_entity_poly.pdbx_strand_id
1 'polypeptide(L)'
;MKPEIKKQIILHLPYLAFAYLFGKVGQAFRLAQGADLSAKLLHIGQGFSAAFASAAPSFHPTDLLIGLAAAVIIRLVVYSKQKNAKKYRKGMEYGTARWGTAADIKPFIDPVFDNNVLLTQTERLMMSNRPKDPKNARNKNILVIGGSGSGKTRFFCKPNIMQLHSSYVITDPKGSLICEVGQLLQRAKYRIAVLNTINFSKSMHYNPFAYLRTEKDILKLVNTIIVNTKGEGAQSTEDFWVKAERLYYTALIGYIHYEAPEEEKNFITLLDMINASDTREDDEDYKNPVDLLFDRLEEREPEHFAVKQYRKYKLAAGKTAKSILISCGARLAPFDIKELRDLMAYDEMELDTIGDKKTALFLIMSDTDSTFNFVIAILQSQLTNLLCDKADDVYGGRLPVHVRFILDEFANIGQIPQFDKLIATIRSREISASIILQSQSQLKAIYRDNADTIVGNCDTMLFLGGKEKTTLKEISEILGKETIDSFNTSENRGKEISHGLNYQKLGKELMTQDEIATMDGGMCILQLRGVRPFFSKKYDITKHPRYKYLSDADKKNTFDVERYIRVQRKKKKQPSAVIAPEEPFDLYEIELSDEDADFIAAE
;
A
#
# COMPACT_ATOMS: atom_id res chain seq x y z
N MET A 1 -49.48 9.16 -16.50
CA MET A 1 -48.69 10.19 -17.21
C MET A 1 -47.25 10.06 -16.76
N LYS A 2 -46.30 9.97 -17.69
CA LYS A 2 -44.86 9.82 -17.37
C LYS A 2 -44.38 11.03 -16.53
N PRO A 3 -43.55 10.82 -15.50
CA PRO A 3 -43.13 11.90 -14.55
C PRO A 3 -42.50 13.08 -15.26
N GLU A 4 -41.83 12.88 -16.37
CA GLU A 4 -41.24 13.95 -17.21
C GLU A 4 -42.29 14.86 -17.84
N ILE A 5 -43.41 14.30 -18.33
CA ILE A 5 -44.49 15.07 -18.92
C ILE A 5 -45.17 15.95 -17.86
N LYS A 6 -45.41 15.40 -16.67
CA LYS A 6 -45.97 16.16 -15.55
C LYS A 6 -45.07 17.35 -15.15
N LYS A 7 -43.76 17.16 -15.15
CA LYS A 7 -42.77 18.20 -14.85
C LYS A 7 -42.78 19.31 -15.93
N GLN A 8 -42.89 18.94 -17.20
CA GLN A 8 -42.97 19.89 -18.31
C GLN A 8 -44.27 20.72 -18.24
N ILE A 9 -45.42 20.09 -18.00
CA ILE A 9 -46.71 20.82 -17.88
C ILE A 9 -46.64 21.84 -16.74
N ILE A 10 -46.14 21.44 -15.53
CA ILE A 10 -46.02 22.35 -14.40
C ILE A 10 -45.08 23.53 -14.72
N LEU A 11 -44.00 23.28 -15.48
CA LEU A 11 -43.03 24.29 -15.85
C LEU A 11 -43.64 25.36 -16.81
N HIS A 12 -44.56 24.96 -17.68
CA HIS A 12 -45.13 25.85 -18.69
C HIS A 12 -46.45 26.48 -18.29
N LEU A 13 -47.11 26.00 -17.26
CA LEU A 13 -48.39 26.52 -16.76
C LEU A 13 -48.41 28.03 -16.48
N PRO A 14 -47.37 28.65 -15.81
CA PRO A 14 -47.33 30.08 -15.61
C PRO A 14 -47.35 30.92 -16.90
N TYR A 15 -46.71 30.41 -17.96
CA TYR A 15 -46.66 31.12 -19.24
C TYR A 15 -48.01 31.15 -19.99
N LEU A 16 -48.85 30.14 -19.79
CA LEU A 16 -50.24 30.15 -20.27
C LEU A 16 -51.07 31.23 -19.54
N ALA A 17 -50.87 31.42 -18.25
CA ALA A 17 -51.51 32.51 -17.50
C ALA A 17 -51.06 33.88 -18.03
N PHE A 18 -49.76 34.06 -18.31
CA PHE A 18 -49.26 35.29 -18.93
C PHE A 18 -49.82 35.49 -20.34
N ALA A 19 -49.88 34.43 -21.17
CA ALA A 19 -50.51 34.54 -22.49
C ALA A 19 -51.97 35.00 -22.40
N TYR A 20 -52.73 34.44 -21.47
CA TYR A 20 -54.11 34.89 -21.21
C TYR A 20 -54.18 36.36 -20.76
N LEU A 21 -53.39 36.77 -19.79
CA LEU A 21 -53.41 38.15 -19.28
C LEU A 21 -53.02 39.15 -20.35
N PHE A 22 -51.96 38.92 -21.10
CA PHE A 22 -51.52 39.80 -22.19
C PHE A 22 -52.44 39.74 -23.42
N GLY A 23 -53.12 38.62 -23.66
CA GLY A 23 -54.22 38.52 -24.62
C GLY A 23 -55.40 39.44 -24.22
N LYS A 24 -55.73 39.50 -22.91
CA LYS A 24 -56.70 40.46 -22.38
C LYS A 24 -56.24 41.91 -22.55
N VAL A 25 -54.97 42.22 -22.38
CA VAL A 25 -54.40 43.54 -22.65
C VAL A 25 -54.56 43.89 -24.16
N GLY A 26 -54.28 42.95 -25.03
CA GLY A 26 -54.51 43.11 -26.47
C GLY A 26 -55.99 43.38 -26.81
N GLN A 27 -56.88 42.63 -26.18
CA GLN A 27 -58.34 42.84 -26.27
C GLN A 27 -58.75 44.21 -25.77
N ALA A 28 -58.21 44.67 -24.65
CA ALA A 28 -58.47 45.99 -24.10
C ALA A 28 -58.04 47.12 -25.07
N PHE A 29 -56.84 46.98 -25.66
CA PHE A 29 -56.34 47.92 -26.64
C PHE A 29 -57.21 47.94 -27.93
N ARG A 30 -57.67 46.81 -28.40
CA ARG A 30 -58.56 46.70 -29.56
C ARG A 30 -59.92 47.34 -29.31
N LEU A 31 -60.49 47.16 -28.10
CA LEU A 31 -61.80 47.70 -27.69
C LEU A 31 -61.76 49.17 -27.26
N ALA A 32 -60.58 49.74 -27.02
CA ALA A 32 -60.42 51.15 -26.72
C ALA A 32 -60.89 52.06 -27.87
N GLN A 33 -61.63 53.10 -27.55
CA GLN A 33 -62.12 54.08 -28.53
C GLN A 33 -60.98 54.97 -29.02
N GLY A 34 -60.90 55.21 -30.35
CA GLY A 34 -59.90 56.07 -30.97
C GLY A 34 -59.47 55.61 -32.35
N ALA A 35 -59.19 56.53 -33.28
CA ALA A 35 -58.69 56.23 -34.62
C ALA A 35 -57.16 56.01 -34.61
N ASP A 36 -56.43 56.74 -33.76
CA ASP A 36 -54.97 56.72 -33.67
C ASP A 36 -54.46 56.03 -32.40
N LEU A 37 -53.18 55.65 -32.43
CA LEU A 37 -52.49 54.99 -31.32
C LEU A 37 -52.59 55.82 -30.02
N SER A 38 -52.40 57.12 -30.10
CA SER A 38 -52.47 58.07 -28.97
C SER A 38 -53.87 58.16 -28.37
N ALA A 39 -54.92 58.22 -29.19
CA ALA A 39 -56.31 58.24 -28.76
C ALA A 39 -56.72 56.92 -28.09
N LYS A 40 -56.29 55.77 -28.64
CA LYS A 40 -56.53 54.48 -28.00
C LYS A 40 -55.82 54.32 -26.65
N LEU A 41 -54.61 54.85 -26.49
CA LEU A 41 -53.90 54.88 -25.22
C LEU A 41 -54.61 55.74 -24.19
N LEU A 42 -55.19 56.87 -24.59
CA LEU A 42 -55.94 57.76 -23.70
C LEU A 42 -57.22 57.08 -23.15
N HIS A 43 -57.89 56.29 -23.97
CA HIS A 43 -59.12 55.56 -23.61
C HIS A 43 -58.92 54.11 -23.20
N ILE A 44 -57.66 53.68 -22.96
CA ILE A 44 -57.33 52.31 -22.67
C ILE A 44 -58.03 51.78 -21.41
N GLY A 45 -58.32 52.67 -20.44
CA GLY A 45 -59.05 52.33 -19.20
C GLY A 45 -60.46 51.80 -19.48
N GLN A 46 -61.18 52.37 -20.46
CA GLN A 46 -62.49 51.88 -20.89
C GLN A 46 -62.36 50.52 -21.62
N GLY A 47 -61.30 50.38 -22.41
CA GLY A 47 -60.95 49.11 -23.04
C GLY A 47 -60.69 47.99 -22.05
N PHE A 48 -59.97 48.27 -20.93
CA PHE A 48 -59.76 47.34 -19.83
C PHE A 48 -61.07 46.93 -19.17
N SER A 49 -61.94 47.87 -18.85
CA SER A 49 -63.23 47.55 -18.24
C SER A 49 -64.06 46.63 -19.16
N ALA A 50 -64.08 46.89 -20.47
CA ALA A 50 -64.79 46.04 -21.45
C ALA A 50 -64.13 44.65 -21.62
N ALA A 51 -62.81 44.58 -21.65
CA ALA A 51 -62.08 43.34 -21.87
C ALA A 51 -62.20 42.40 -20.64
N PHE A 52 -62.19 42.94 -19.43
CA PHE A 52 -62.29 42.19 -18.19
C PHE A 52 -63.72 42.02 -17.66
N ALA A 53 -64.76 42.56 -18.34
CA ALA A 53 -66.16 42.29 -18.06
C ALA A 53 -66.52 40.78 -18.17
N SER A 54 -65.75 40.04 -18.95
CA SER A 54 -65.86 38.59 -19.03
C SER A 54 -64.51 37.94 -18.78
N ALA A 55 -64.49 36.85 -18.02
CA ALA A 55 -63.28 36.05 -17.81
C ALA A 55 -62.92 35.13 -19.00
N ALA A 56 -63.77 35.06 -20.02
CA ALA A 56 -63.50 34.23 -21.23
C ALA A 56 -62.31 34.79 -22.01
N PRO A 57 -61.40 33.94 -22.52
CA PRO A 57 -60.27 34.39 -23.34
C PRO A 57 -60.76 34.97 -24.68
N SER A 58 -60.05 35.97 -25.18
CA SER A 58 -60.33 36.47 -26.54
C SER A 58 -59.74 35.52 -27.57
N PHE A 59 -60.56 35.12 -28.57
CA PHE A 59 -60.11 34.31 -29.72
C PHE A 59 -59.77 35.13 -30.97
N HIS A 60 -59.75 36.48 -30.82
CA HIS A 60 -59.36 37.31 -31.93
C HIS A 60 -57.86 37.16 -32.28
N PRO A 61 -57.47 37.01 -33.57
CA PRO A 61 -56.09 36.68 -33.93
C PRO A 61 -55.03 37.67 -33.39
N THR A 62 -55.32 38.97 -33.38
CA THR A 62 -54.39 39.97 -32.86
C THR A 62 -54.17 39.86 -31.37
N ASP A 63 -55.24 39.57 -30.58
CA ASP A 63 -55.18 39.44 -29.11
C ASP A 63 -54.41 38.19 -28.73
N LEU A 64 -54.63 37.08 -29.46
CA LEU A 64 -53.86 35.84 -29.28
C LEU A 64 -52.40 36.04 -29.63
N LEU A 65 -52.10 36.78 -30.69
CA LEU A 65 -50.71 37.02 -31.11
C LEU A 65 -49.95 37.85 -30.06
N ILE A 66 -50.61 38.90 -29.49
CA ILE A 66 -50.03 39.71 -28.41
C ILE A 66 -49.79 38.85 -27.16
N GLY A 67 -50.75 38.03 -26.76
CA GLY A 67 -50.62 37.12 -25.63
C GLY A 67 -49.49 36.12 -25.80
N LEU A 68 -49.40 35.49 -26.97
CA LEU A 68 -48.35 34.51 -27.31
C LEU A 68 -46.97 35.18 -27.36
N ALA A 69 -46.86 36.36 -28.03
CA ALA A 69 -45.60 37.10 -28.13
C ALA A 69 -45.08 37.49 -26.72
N ALA A 70 -45.95 38.00 -25.86
CA ALA A 70 -45.59 38.33 -24.50
C ALA A 70 -45.14 37.12 -23.68
N ALA A 71 -45.85 35.97 -23.79
CA ALA A 71 -45.47 34.75 -23.12
C ALA A 71 -44.10 34.20 -23.59
N VAL A 72 -43.82 34.30 -24.92
CA VAL A 72 -42.51 33.92 -25.51
C VAL A 72 -41.40 34.85 -24.99
N ILE A 73 -41.64 36.17 -24.99
CA ILE A 73 -40.66 37.15 -24.46
C ILE A 73 -40.35 36.88 -23.01
N ILE A 74 -41.37 36.69 -22.16
CA ILE A 74 -41.16 36.36 -20.73
C ILE A 74 -40.39 35.06 -20.61
N ARG A 75 -40.72 34.05 -21.41
CA ARG A 75 -39.98 32.75 -21.40
C ARG A 75 -38.52 32.93 -21.77
N LEU A 76 -38.22 33.76 -22.79
CA LEU A 76 -36.85 34.06 -23.19
C LEU A 76 -36.08 34.82 -22.11
N VAL A 77 -36.71 35.80 -21.46
CA VAL A 77 -36.10 36.55 -20.37
C VAL A 77 -35.80 35.62 -19.19
N VAL A 78 -36.74 34.75 -18.81
CA VAL A 78 -36.55 33.78 -17.72
C VAL A 78 -35.46 32.79 -18.12
N TYR A 79 -35.44 32.30 -19.36
CA TYR A 79 -34.39 31.39 -19.85
C TYR A 79 -33.02 32.06 -19.82
N SER A 80 -32.90 33.30 -20.30
CA SER A 80 -31.64 34.07 -20.29
C SER A 80 -31.14 34.30 -18.86
N LYS A 81 -32.04 34.68 -17.93
CA LYS A 81 -31.68 34.82 -16.53
C LYS A 81 -31.27 33.51 -15.87
N GLN A 82 -31.93 32.40 -16.18
CA GLN A 82 -31.54 31.07 -15.69
C GLN A 82 -30.19 30.62 -16.25
N LYS A 83 -29.93 30.87 -17.56
CA LYS A 83 -28.65 30.51 -18.21
C LYS A 83 -27.48 31.34 -17.65
N ASN A 84 -27.73 32.61 -17.31
CA ASN A 84 -26.72 33.52 -16.78
C ASN A 84 -26.72 33.59 -15.24
N ALA A 85 -27.57 32.79 -14.58
CA ALA A 85 -27.59 32.71 -13.13
C ALA A 85 -26.26 32.16 -12.62
N LYS A 86 -25.53 32.95 -11.83
CA LYS A 86 -24.33 32.48 -11.15
C LYS A 86 -24.72 31.31 -10.27
N LYS A 87 -24.07 30.15 -10.48
CA LYS A 87 -24.28 28.95 -9.66
C LYS A 87 -23.60 29.16 -8.31
N TYR A 88 -24.31 29.69 -7.36
CA TYR A 88 -23.84 29.81 -5.97
C TYR A 88 -23.91 28.43 -5.31
N ARG A 89 -22.76 27.87 -4.93
CA ARG A 89 -22.68 26.67 -4.10
C ARG A 89 -22.68 27.10 -2.62
N LYS A 90 -23.84 27.48 -2.07
CA LYS A 90 -23.96 27.91 -0.67
C LYS A 90 -23.36 26.89 0.28
N GLY A 91 -22.41 27.32 1.12
CA GLY A 91 -21.71 26.46 2.11
C GLY A 91 -20.65 25.54 1.54
N MET A 92 -20.30 25.68 0.26
CA MET A 92 -19.31 24.85 -0.42
C MET A 92 -18.39 25.66 -1.34
N GLU A 93 -18.32 26.96 -1.12
CA GLU A 93 -17.60 27.90 -2.02
C GLU A 93 -16.10 27.62 -2.05
N TYR A 94 -15.50 27.26 -0.92
CA TYR A 94 -14.06 27.04 -0.76
C TYR A 94 -13.66 25.58 -0.57
N GLY A 95 -14.62 24.71 -0.20
CA GLY A 95 -14.36 23.29 0.00
C GLY A 95 -15.53 22.55 0.64
N THR A 96 -15.51 21.21 0.48
CA THR A 96 -16.54 20.31 1.02
C THR A 96 -15.95 19.28 1.96
N ALA A 97 -14.74 19.50 2.46
CA ALA A 97 -14.11 18.59 3.41
C ALA A 97 -14.97 18.48 4.67
N ARG A 98 -15.08 17.27 5.18
CA ARG A 98 -15.69 16.93 6.46
C ARG A 98 -15.15 15.61 6.96
N TRP A 99 -15.23 15.40 8.23
CA TRP A 99 -14.95 14.10 8.81
C TRP A 99 -15.98 13.04 8.39
N GLY A 100 -15.51 11.82 8.22
CA GLY A 100 -16.32 10.64 7.94
C GLY A 100 -17.17 10.24 9.14
N THR A 101 -18.24 9.54 8.84
CA THR A 101 -19.19 8.99 9.82
C THR A 101 -19.23 7.46 9.73
N ALA A 102 -19.84 6.80 10.70
CA ALA A 102 -20.04 5.36 10.66
C ALA A 102 -20.81 4.89 9.39
N ALA A 103 -21.65 5.73 8.81
CA ALA A 103 -22.35 5.42 7.55
C ALA A 103 -21.40 5.40 6.35
N ASP A 104 -20.38 6.27 6.34
CA ASP A 104 -19.40 6.36 5.25
C ASP A 104 -18.51 5.11 5.17
N ILE A 105 -18.14 4.49 6.32
CA ILE A 105 -17.27 3.31 6.36
C ILE A 105 -18.03 1.97 6.31
N LYS A 106 -19.29 1.94 6.70
CA LYS A 106 -20.11 0.72 6.79
C LYS A 106 -20.06 -0.17 5.53
N PRO A 107 -20.08 0.36 4.28
CA PRO A 107 -20.00 -0.46 3.06
C PRO A 107 -18.68 -1.24 2.89
N PHE A 108 -17.62 -0.84 3.61
CA PHE A 108 -16.29 -1.41 3.52
C PHE A 108 -15.96 -2.41 4.64
N ILE A 109 -16.88 -2.63 5.57
CA ILE A 109 -16.72 -3.53 6.73
C ILE A 109 -17.38 -4.87 6.43
N ASP A 110 -16.64 -5.97 6.69
CA ASP A 110 -17.22 -7.31 6.71
C ASP A 110 -18.00 -7.51 8.04
N PRO A 111 -19.21 -8.09 8.01
CA PRO A 111 -19.99 -8.38 9.22
C PRO A 111 -19.24 -9.29 10.21
N VAL A 112 -18.42 -10.22 9.70
CA VAL A 112 -17.60 -11.10 10.53
C VAL A 112 -16.35 -10.34 10.95
N PHE A 113 -16.15 -10.20 12.26
CA PHE A 113 -15.06 -9.42 12.83
C PHE A 113 -13.68 -9.86 12.29
N ASP A 114 -13.45 -11.17 12.24
CA ASP A 114 -12.17 -11.77 11.85
C ASP A 114 -11.82 -11.52 10.38
N ASN A 115 -12.81 -11.26 9.52
CA ASN A 115 -12.60 -11.01 8.10
C ASN A 115 -12.24 -9.55 7.77
N ASN A 116 -11.77 -8.80 8.73
CA ASN A 116 -11.43 -7.39 8.55
C ASN A 116 -9.99 -7.09 8.92
N VAL A 117 -9.41 -6.13 8.22
CA VAL A 117 -8.23 -5.39 8.67
C VAL A 117 -8.68 -4.35 9.68
N LEU A 118 -8.06 -4.31 10.85
CA LEU A 118 -8.33 -3.32 11.89
C LEU A 118 -7.52 -2.07 11.61
N LEU A 119 -8.18 -0.94 11.41
CA LEU A 119 -7.55 0.34 11.10
C LEU A 119 -7.54 1.27 12.31
N THR A 120 -8.70 1.43 12.94
CA THR A 120 -8.90 2.25 14.14
C THR A 120 -9.84 1.52 15.10
N GLN A 121 -10.27 2.18 16.17
CA GLN A 121 -11.21 1.58 17.11
C GLN A 121 -12.55 1.20 16.46
N THR A 122 -12.99 1.98 15.46
CA THR A 122 -14.31 1.85 14.82
C THR A 122 -14.23 1.49 13.35
N GLU A 123 -13.23 1.94 12.63
CA GLU A 123 -13.07 1.72 11.20
C GLU A 123 -12.28 0.43 10.91
N ARG A 124 -12.81 -0.36 9.99
CA ARG A 124 -12.26 -1.63 9.54
C ARG A 124 -12.39 -1.74 8.03
N LEU A 125 -11.57 -2.57 7.42
CA LEU A 125 -11.59 -2.84 5.99
C LEU A 125 -11.73 -4.34 5.75
N MET A 126 -12.80 -4.76 5.06
CA MET A 126 -13.01 -6.17 4.71
C MET A 126 -11.83 -6.78 3.95
N MET A 127 -11.48 -8.03 4.24
CA MET A 127 -10.42 -8.76 3.55
C MET A 127 -10.79 -9.16 2.13
N SER A 128 -12.07 -9.33 1.83
CA SER A 128 -12.50 -9.71 0.48
C SER A 128 -12.05 -8.68 -0.57
N ASN A 129 -11.39 -9.14 -1.62
CA ASN A 129 -11.07 -8.34 -2.80
C ASN A 129 -12.25 -8.23 -3.78
N ARG A 130 -13.35 -8.99 -3.53
CA ARG A 130 -14.56 -9.05 -4.33
C ARG A 130 -15.80 -8.89 -3.46
N PRO A 131 -16.08 -7.67 -2.98
CA PRO A 131 -17.32 -7.37 -2.27
C PRO A 131 -18.53 -7.55 -3.21
N LYS A 132 -19.71 -7.69 -2.63
CA LYS A 132 -20.98 -7.78 -3.37
C LYS A 132 -21.18 -6.60 -4.33
N ASP A 133 -20.81 -5.39 -3.90
CA ASP A 133 -20.76 -4.21 -4.77
C ASP A 133 -19.29 -3.92 -5.14
N PRO A 134 -18.90 -4.07 -6.42
CA PRO A 134 -17.54 -3.82 -6.88
C PRO A 134 -17.01 -2.40 -6.60
N LYS A 135 -17.91 -1.40 -6.44
CA LYS A 135 -17.54 -0.02 -6.08
C LYS A 135 -16.87 0.07 -4.71
N ASN A 136 -17.15 -0.89 -3.82
CA ASN A 136 -16.58 -0.95 -2.47
C ASN A 136 -15.25 -1.72 -2.43
N ALA A 137 -14.80 -2.27 -3.57
CA ALA A 137 -13.52 -2.96 -3.62
C ALA A 137 -12.35 -2.00 -3.39
N ARG A 138 -11.55 -2.28 -2.37
CA ARG A 138 -10.30 -1.57 -2.06
C ARG A 138 -9.15 -2.56 -2.01
N ASN A 139 -7.95 -2.12 -2.37
CA ASN A 139 -6.78 -2.94 -2.11
C ASN A 139 -6.51 -2.98 -0.59
N LYS A 140 -5.67 -3.91 -0.15
CA LYS A 140 -5.30 -4.07 1.25
C LYS A 140 -3.89 -3.55 1.53
N ASN A 141 -3.34 -2.78 0.57
CA ASN A 141 -2.09 -2.07 0.79
C ASN A 141 -2.38 -0.85 1.67
N ILE A 142 -1.64 -0.74 2.75
CA ILE A 142 -1.84 0.26 3.78
C ILE A 142 -0.54 0.96 4.06
N LEU A 143 -0.57 2.28 4.02
CA LEU A 143 0.53 3.12 4.49
C LEU A 143 0.23 3.54 5.94
N VAL A 144 1.07 3.12 6.87
CA VAL A 144 0.99 3.53 8.28
C VAL A 144 2.14 4.46 8.60
N ILE A 145 1.83 5.66 9.05
CA ILE A 145 2.83 6.67 9.41
C ILE A 145 2.69 7.01 10.88
N GLY A 146 3.81 6.96 11.59
CA GLY A 146 3.82 7.34 12.99
C GLY A 146 5.22 7.50 13.54
N GLY A 147 5.49 8.61 14.18
CA GLY A 147 6.77 8.89 14.81
C GLY A 147 7.19 7.84 15.84
N SER A 148 8.40 7.94 16.36
CA SER A 148 8.86 7.06 17.45
C SER A 148 7.92 7.19 18.67
N GLY A 149 7.52 6.06 19.25
CA GLY A 149 6.59 6.05 20.39
C GLY A 149 5.11 6.24 20.03
N SER A 150 4.74 6.44 18.76
CA SER A 150 3.33 6.58 18.34
C SER A 150 2.49 5.31 18.50
N GLY A 151 3.15 4.16 18.78
CA GLY A 151 2.50 2.88 19.05
C GLY A 151 2.13 2.08 17.80
N LYS A 152 2.86 2.24 16.69
CA LYS A 152 2.67 1.50 15.43
C LYS A 152 2.47 0.00 15.64
N THR A 153 3.37 -0.62 16.36
CA THR A 153 3.32 -2.06 16.66
C THR A 153 2.11 -2.41 17.54
N ARG A 154 1.83 -1.63 18.60
CA ARG A 154 0.73 -1.87 19.54
C ARG A 154 -0.65 -1.66 18.95
N PHE A 155 -0.84 -0.56 18.20
CA PHE A 155 -2.17 -0.16 17.72
C PHE A 155 -2.50 -0.69 16.32
N PHE A 156 -1.49 -1.15 15.55
CA PHE A 156 -1.71 -1.65 14.19
C PHE A 156 -1.17 -3.06 13.96
N CYS A 157 0.13 -3.34 14.23
CA CYS A 157 0.70 -4.66 13.89
C CYS A 157 0.04 -5.79 14.69
N LYS A 158 0.10 -5.73 16.03
CA LYS A 158 -0.47 -6.77 16.90
C LYS A 158 -1.97 -7.02 16.66
N PRO A 159 -2.86 -6.01 16.60
CA PRO A 159 -4.27 -6.23 16.33
C PRO A 159 -4.53 -6.96 15.02
N ASN A 160 -3.76 -6.65 13.99
CA ASN A 160 -3.91 -7.27 12.68
C ASN A 160 -3.33 -8.69 12.59
N ILE A 161 -2.28 -9.01 13.34
CA ILE A 161 -1.79 -10.38 13.48
C ILE A 161 -2.83 -11.23 14.24
N MET A 162 -3.44 -10.68 15.29
CA MET A 162 -4.48 -11.36 16.06
C MET A 162 -5.74 -11.72 15.26
N GLN A 163 -5.95 -11.14 14.07
CA GLN A 163 -7.08 -11.50 13.18
C GLN A 163 -6.94 -12.92 12.61
N LEU A 164 -5.75 -13.45 12.46
CA LEU A 164 -5.47 -14.85 12.04
C LEU A 164 -6.11 -15.25 10.70
N HIS A 165 -6.38 -14.30 9.81
CA HIS A 165 -7.07 -14.57 8.54
C HIS A 165 -6.13 -14.90 7.37
N SER A 166 -4.83 -14.60 7.49
CA SER A 166 -3.84 -14.65 6.39
C SER A 166 -2.58 -15.40 6.81
N SER A 167 -1.74 -15.77 5.86
CA SER A 167 -0.31 -15.93 6.14
C SER A 167 0.30 -14.55 6.34
N TYR A 168 1.30 -14.46 7.21
CA TYR A 168 1.92 -13.19 7.56
C TYR A 168 3.42 -13.22 7.28
N VAL A 169 3.94 -12.15 6.69
CA VAL A 169 5.37 -11.84 6.58
C VAL A 169 5.60 -10.58 7.38
N ILE A 170 6.33 -10.68 8.48
CA ILE A 170 6.41 -9.65 9.51
C ILE A 170 7.85 -9.23 9.69
N THR A 171 8.16 -7.94 9.53
CA THR A 171 9.44 -7.41 10.01
C THR A 171 9.32 -7.04 11.49
N ASP A 172 10.29 -7.47 12.28
CA ASP A 172 10.35 -7.25 13.72
C ASP A 172 11.69 -6.61 14.11
N PRO A 173 11.76 -5.26 14.21
CA PRO A 173 13.01 -4.53 14.40
C PRO A 173 13.77 -4.84 15.69
N LYS A 174 13.16 -5.54 16.62
CA LYS A 174 13.75 -5.86 17.94
C LYS A 174 13.65 -7.33 18.32
N GLY A 175 12.93 -8.14 17.54
CA GLY A 175 12.63 -9.52 17.90
C GLY A 175 11.67 -9.65 19.10
N SER A 176 11.00 -8.55 19.50
CA SER A 176 10.05 -8.58 20.60
C SER A 176 8.65 -9.00 20.17
N LEU A 177 8.27 -8.69 18.93
CA LEU A 177 6.93 -8.96 18.44
C LEU A 177 6.66 -10.47 18.34
N ILE A 178 7.62 -11.25 17.87
CA ILE A 178 7.49 -12.72 17.84
C ILE A 178 7.30 -13.29 19.25
N CYS A 179 8.05 -12.82 20.25
CA CYS A 179 7.90 -13.26 21.64
C CYS A 179 6.50 -12.95 22.19
N GLU A 180 5.87 -11.88 21.71
CA GLU A 180 4.57 -11.41 22.19
C GLU A 180 3.39 -12.11 21.52
N VAL A 181 3.49 -12.45 20.22
CA VAL A 181 2.37 -13.03 19.44
C VAL A 181 2.59 -14.49 19.03
N GLY A 182 3.80 -15.02 19.16
CA GLY A 182 4.16 -16.35 18.65
C GLY A 182 3.33 -17.49 19.27
N GLN A 183 3.05 -17.44 20.57
CA GLN A 183 2.22 -18.42 21.25
C GLN A 183 0.78 -18.44 20.71
N LEU A 184 0.21 -17.28 20.37
CA LEU A 184 -1.10 -17.18 19.74
C LEU A 184 -1.09 -17.84 18.34
N LEU A 185 -0.05 -17.59 17.55
CA LEU A 185 0.11 -18.15 16.20
C LEU A 185 0.28 -19.67 16.25
N GLN A 186 1.06 -20.17 17.19
CA GLN A 186 1.24 -21.61 17.40
C GLN A 186 -0.09 -22.29 17.78
N ARG A 187 -0.83 -21.73 18.74
CA ARG A 187 -2.19 -22.21 19.11
C ARG A 187 -3.16 -22.21 17.93
N ALA A 188 -2.99 -21.27 17.00
CA ALA A 188 -3.79 -21.18 15.77
C ALA A 188 -3.25 -22.07 14.64
N LYS A 189 -2.29 -22.96 14.93
CA LYS A 189 -1.67 -23.92 13.99
C LYS A 189 -0.96 -23.27 12.82
N TYR A 190 -0.36 -22.10 13.03
CA TYR A 190 0.53 -21.49 12.05
C TYR A 190 1.87 -22.21 12.05
N ARG A 191 2.41 -22.46 10.86
CA ARG A 191 3.84 -22.71 10.72
C ARG A 191 4.56 -21.38 11.00
N ILE A 192 5.50 -21.39 11.95
CA ILE A 192 6.31 -20.21 12.26
C ILE A 192 7.70 -20.38 11.66
N ALA A 193 8.13 -19.44 10.83
CA ALA A 193 9.49 -19.37 10.30
C ALA A 193 10.16 -18.09 10.80
N VAL A 194 11.45 -18.15 11.08
CA VAL A 194 12.20 -17.05 11.69
C VAL A 194 13.54 -16.87 10.99
N LEU A 195 13.75 -15.69 10.41
CA LEU A 195 15.07 -15.23 10.00
C LEU A 195 15.49 -14.12 10.96
N ASN A 196 16.60 -14.31 11.66
CA ASN A 196 17.08 -13.36 12.67
C ASN A 196 18.51 -12.92 12.32
N THR A 197 18.65 -11.66 11.90
CA THR A 197 19.95 -11.07 11.57
C THR A 197 20.60 -10.31 12.73
N ILE A 198 19.93 -10.23 13.89
CA ILE A 198 20.50 -9.69 15.14
C ILE A 198 21.25 -10.79 15.91
N ASN A 199 20.65 -11.98 15.97
CA ASN A 199 21.22 -13.13 16.65
C ASN A 199 21.01 -14.38 15.78
N PHE A 200 22.04 -14.76 15.05
CA PHE A 200 22.00 -15.87 14.11
C PHE A 200 21.71 -17.22 14.76
N SER A 201 22.05 -17.40 16.05
CA SER A 201 21.75 -18.65 16.77
C SER A 201 20.25 -18.88 16.99
N LYS A 202 19.46 -17.80 16.96
CA LYS A 202 17.98 -17.80 17.07
C LYS A 202 17.29 -17.69 15.72
N SER A 203 17.92 -18.18 14.68
CA SER A 203 17.43 -18.13 13.30
C SER A 203 17.27 -19.52 12.70
N MET A 204 16.33 -19.69 11.81
CA MET A 204 16.30 -20.78 10.84
C MET A 204 17.23 -20.43 9.69
N HIS A 205 17.73 -21.46 8.98
CA HIS A 205 18.60 -21.28 7.84
C HIS A 205 17.83 -20.82 6.61
N TYR A 206 18.45 -19.93 5.84
CA TYR A 206 17.92 -19.41 4.60
C TYR A 206 18.97 -19.45 3.51
N ASN A 207 18.74 -20.23 2.46
CA ASN A 207 19.62 -20.30 1.30
C ASN A 207 18.92 -19.74 0.06
N PRO A 208 19.34 -18.58 -0.47
CA PRO A 208 18.75 -18.02 -1.68
C PRO A 208 18.86 -18.91 -2.92
N PHE A 209 19.86 -19.79 -3.00
CA PHE A 209 20.02 -20.69 -4.14
C PHE A 209 18.89 -21.72 -4.24
N ALA A 210 18.28 -22.12 -3.12
CA ALA A 210 17.13 -23.03 -3.09
C ALA A 210 15.91 -22.50 -3.86
N TYR A 211 15.87 -21.21 -4.14
CA TYR A 211 14.75 -20.51 -4.81
C TYR A 211 15.09 -20.01 -6.22
N LEU A 212 16.25 -20.38 -6.77
CA LEU A 212 16.60 -20.13 -8.16
C LEU A 212 16.00 -21.23 -9.03
N ARG A 213 15.09 -20.87 -9.93
CA ARG A 213 14.44 -21.81 -10.85
C ARG A 213 14.83 -21.55 -12.30
N THR A 214 15.13 -20.30 -12.62
CA THR A 214 15.41 -19.83 -13.97
C THR A 214 16.55 -18.83 -13.99
N GLU A 215 17.12 -18.60 -15.17
CA GLU A 215 18.12 -17.54 -15.39
C GLU A 215 17.62 -16.15 -14.95
N LYS A 216 16.30 -15.91 -15.07
CA LYS A 216 15.69 -14.64 -14.61
C LYS A 216 15.84 -14.47 -13.09
N ASP A 217 15.75 -15.56 -12.33
CA ASP A 217 15.88 -15.50 -10.87
C ASP A 217 17.34 -15.23 -10.47
N ILE A 218 18.31 -15.79 -11.21
CA ILE A 218 19.72 -15.46 -11.06
C ILE A 218 19.94 -13.95 -11.25
N LEU A 219 19.42 -13.39 -12.36
CA LEU A 219 19.55 -11.96 -12.63
C LEU A 219 18.88 -11.09 -11.53
N LYS A 220 17.72 -11.51 -11.01
CA LYS A 220 17.05 -10.81 -9.91
C LYS A 220 17.86 -10.87 -8.62
N LEU A 221 18.42 -12.03 -8.26
CA LEU A 221 19.27 -12.19 -7.09
C LEU A 221 20.50 -11.29 -7.18
N VAL A 222 21.24 -11.36 -8.28
CA VAL A 222 22.42 -10.51 -8.53
C VAL A 222 22.07 -9.01 -8.43
N ASN A 223 20.96 -8.60 -9.04
CA ASN A 223 20.52 -7.20 -8.95
C ASN A 223 20.22 -6.79 -7.51
N THR A 224 19.57 -7.65 -6.73
CA THR A 224 19.22 -7.36 -5.33
C THR A 224 20.48 -7.25 -4.46
N ILE A 225 21.48 -8.12 -4.66
CA ILE A 225 22.77 -8.05 -3.99
C ILE A 225 23.42 -6.70 -4.31
N ILE A 226 23.58 -6.37 -5.58
CA ILE A 226 24.27 -5.15 -6.03
C ILE A 226 23.60 -3.88 -5.48
N VAL A 227 22.27 -3.82 -5.50
CA VAL A 227 21.53 -2.64 -5.04
C VAL A 227 21.68 -2.43 -3.53
N ASN A 228 21.71 -3.50 -2.75
CA ASN A 228 21.71 -3.43 -1.28
C ASN A 228 23.09 -3.51 -0.62
N THR A 229 24.17 -3.73 -1.40
CA THR A 229 25.55 -3.75 -0.90
C THR A 229 26.37 -2.57 -1.43
N LYS A 230 25.71 -1.50 -1.88
CA LYS A 230 26.39 -0.24 -2.23
C LYS A 230 26.81 0.46 -0.96
N GLY A 231 28.08 0.92 -0.90
CA GLY A 231 28.55 1.78 0.19
C GLY A 231 27.72 3.07 0.31
N GLU A 232 27.71 3.66 1.51
CA GLU A 232 27.03 4.93 1.77
C GLU A 232 27.58 6.04 0.86
N GLY A 233 26.70 6.77 0.20
CA GLY A 233 27.06 7.92 -0.65
C GLY A 233 27.31 7.61 -2.14
N ALA A 234 27.27 6.36 -2.58
CA ALA A 234 27.41 6.02 -3.99
C ALA A 234 26.20 6.52 -4.81
N GLN A 235 26.40 7.54 -5.64
CA GLN A 235 25.39 8.01 -6.59
C GLN A 235 25.05 6.91 -7.60
N SER A 236 23.79 6.85 -8.01
CA SER A 236 23.15 5.77 -8.77
C SER A 236 23.45 5.76 -10.27
N THR A 237 24.58 6.25 -10.72
CA THR A 237 25.03 6.00 -12.10
C THR A 237 25.48 4.56 -12.20
N GLU A 238 24.86 3.78 -13.10
CA GLU A 238 25.37 2.45 -13.48
C GLU A 238 26.76 2.66 -14.12
N ASP A 239 27.77 2.64 -13.27
CA ASP A 239 29.15 2.74 -13.66
C ASP A 239 29.59 1.43 -14.33
N PHE A 240 30.61 1.51 -15.16
CA PHE A 240 31.26 0.36 -15.80
C PHE A 240 31.51 -0.77 -14.80
N TRP A 241 32.02 -0.42 -13.60
CA TRP A 241 32.33 -1.38 -12.54
C TRP A 241 31.12 -2.20 -12.10
N VAL A 242 29.98 -1.56 -11.86
CA VAL A 242 28.73 -2.24 -11.46
C VAL A 242 28.24 -3.19 -12.56
N LYS A 243 28.40 -2.83 -13.83
CA LYS A 243 28.04 -3.70 -14.96
C LYS A 243 28.93 -4.92 -15.03
N ALA A 244 30.24 -4.72 -14.83
CA ALA A 244 31.21 -5.79 -14.84
C ALA A 244 31.03 -6.76 -13.65
N GLU A 245 30.82 -6.24 -12.43
CA GLU A 245 30.46 -7.03 -11.25
C GLU A 245 29.21 -7.87 -11.49
N ARG A 246 28.18 -7.28 -12.10
CA ARG A 246 26.93 -8.00 -12.46
C ARG A 246 27.18 -9.17 -13.38
N LEU A 247 28.01 -8.99 -14.40
CA LEU A 247 28.37 -10.07 -15.31
C LEU A 247 29.09 -11.20 -14.58
N TYR A 248 30.04 -10.85 -13.73
CA TYR A 248 30.83 -11.81 -12.97
C TYR A 248 29.98 -12.60 -11.97
N TYR A 249 29.19 -11.93 -11.12
CA TYR A 249 28.25 -12.61 -10.22
C TYR A 249 27.24 -13.48 -10.96
N THR A 250 26.74 -13.01 -12.11
CA THR A 250 25.79 -13.78 -12.92
C THR A 250 26.45 -15.05 -13.48
N ALA A 251 27.71 -14.96 -13.87
CA ALA A 251 28.46 -16.11 -14.35
C ALA A 251 28.66 -17.15 -13.23
N LEU A 252 29.18 -16.71 -12.07
CA LEU A 252 29.47 -17.62 -10.95
C LEU A 252 28.20 -18.26 -10.37
N ILE A 253 27.18 -17.45 -10.10
CA ILE A 253 25.89 -17.96 -9.57
C ILE A 253 25.22 -18.88 -10.61
N GLY A 254 25.33 -18.55 -11.89
CA GLY A 254 24.85 -19.42 -12.97
C GLY A 254 25.59 -20.74 -13.01
N TYR A 255 26.93 -20.73 -12.88
CA TYR A 255 27.73 -21.95 -12.80
C TYR A 255 27.31 -22.82 -11.61
N ILE A 256 27.24 -22.22 -10.40
CA ILE A 256 26.84 -22.95 -9.18
C ILE A 256 25.43 -23.54 -9.33
N HIS A 257 24.49 -22.78 -9.90
CA HIS A 257 23.11 -23.25 -10.04
C HIS A 257 22.97 -24.48 -10.94
N TYR A 258 23.70 -24.51 -12.06
CA TYR A 258 23.56 -25.58 -13.05
C TYR A 258 24.53 -26.74 -12.84
N GLU A 259 25.76 -26.47 -12.41
CA GLU A 259 26.86 -27.45 -12.43
C GLU A 259 27.25 -27.98 -11.03
N ALA A 260 26.98 -27.20 -9.96
CA ALA A 260 27.36 -27.65 -8.63
C ALA A 260 26.36 -28.67 -8.05
N PRO A 261 26.83 -29.62 -7.21
CA PRO A 261 25.95 -30.50 -6.43
C PRO A 261 25.08 -29.68 -5.44
N GLU A 262 23.95 -30.26 -5.02
CA GLU A 262 22.96 -29.55 -4.19
C GLU A 262 23.55 -28.97 -2.89
N GLU A 263 24.48 -29.67 -2.26
CA GLU A 263 25.15 -29.25 -1.01
C GLU A 263 26.04 -28.04 -1.22
N GLU A 264 26.52 -27.79 -2.43
CA GLU A 264 27.40 -26.69 -2.80
C GLU A 264 26.63 -25.50 -3.40
N LYS A 265 25.33 -25.61 -3.64
CA LYS A 265 24.51 -24.50 -4.13
C LYS A 265 24.23 -23.49 -3.02
N ASN A 266 25.22 -22.70 -2.65
CA ASN A 266 25.13 -21.72 -1.58
C ASN A 266 26.13 -20.56 -1.74
N PHE A 267 26.08 -19.60 -0.84
CA PHE A 267 26.99 -18.46 -0.84
C PHE A 267 28.44 -18.81 -0.43
N ILE A 268 28.65 -19.93 0.26
CA ILE A 268 30.02 -20.36 0.64
C ILE A 268 30.77 -20.70 -0.63
N THR A 269 30.20 -21.50 -1.50
CA THR A 269 30.78 -21.85 -2.80
C THR A 269 31.02 -20.62 -3.69
N LEU A 270 30.09 -19.66 -3.67
CA LEU A 270 30.29 -18.40 -4.41
C LEU A 270 31.53 -17.64 -3.91
N LEU A 271 31.71 -17.55 -2.59
CA LEU A 271 32.89 -16.90 -1.99
C LEU A 271 34.19 -17.66 -2.31
N ASP A 272 34.16 -18.98 -2.23
CA ASP A 272 35.31 -19.81 -2.55
C ASP A 272 35.72 -19.64 -4.02
N MET A 273 34.75 -19.56 -4.94
CA MET A 273 35.04 -19.26 -6.35
C MET A 273 35.63 -17.85 -6.52
N ILE A 274 35.09 -16.82 -5.83
CA ILE A 274 35.66 -15.47 -5.89
C ILE A 274 37.08 -15.46 -5.36
N ASN A 275 37.34 -16.12 -4.24
CA ASN A 275 38.68 -16.21 -3.64
C ASN A 275 39.67 -17.00 -4.51
N ALA A 276 39.18 -17.99 -5.25
CA ALA A 276 39.98 -18.78 -6.20
C ALA A 276 40.24 -18.04 -7.53
N SER A 277 39.56 -16.93 -7.77
CA SER A 277 39.71 -16.13 -9.01
C SER A 277 40.83 -15.12 -8.87
N ASP A 278 42.06 -15.61 -8.79
CA ASP A 278 43.24 -14.74 -8.80
C ASP A 278 43.58 -14.32 -10.23
N THR A 279 44.12 -13.11 -10.39
CA THR A 279 44.60 -12.57 -11.68
C THR A 279 46.04 -12.07 -11.53
N ARG A 280 46.92 -12.48 -12.46
CA ARG A 280 48.31 -11.99 -12.52
C ARG A 280 48.42 -10.83 -13.50
N GLU A 281 49.02 -9.75 -13.08
CA GLU A 281 49.19 -8.57 -13.94
C GLU A 281 50.30 -8.78 -15.00
N ASP A 282 51.23 -9.71 -14.71
CA ASP A 282 52.44 -9.95 -15.52
C ASP A 282 52.26 -11.09 -16.53
N ASP A 283 51.15 -11.80 -16.47
CA ASP A 283 50.87 -12.99 -17.31
C ASP A 283 49.38 -12.98 -17.75
N GLU A 284 49.15 -12.55 -18.98
CA GLU A 284 47.82 -12.46 -19.58
C GLU A 284 47.25 -13.86 -19.91
N ASP A 285 48.11 -14.89 -20.06
CA ASP A 285 47.72 -16.25 -20.35
C ASP A 285 47.47 -17.07 -19.06
N TYR A 286 47.69 -16.49 -17.90
CA TYR A 286 47.44 -17.14 -16.62
C TYR A 286 45.97 -17.53 -16.45
N LYS A 287 45.71 -18.81 -16.20
CA LYS A 287 44.42 -19.36 -15.92
C LYS A 287 44.30 -19.74 -14.44
N ASN A 288 43.41 -19.10 -13.71
CA ASN A 288 43.08 -19.46 -12.35
C ASN A 288 42.14 -20.70 -12.30
N PRO A 289 41.89 -21.31 -11.12
CA PRO A 289 41.04 -22.51 -11.02
C PRO A 289 39.61 -22.28 -11.57
N VAL A 290 39.05 -21.07 -11.46
CA VAL A 290 37.71 -20.77 -11.98
C VAL A 290 37.72 -20.66 -13.49
N ASP A 291 38.78 -20.09 -14.10
CA ASP A 291 38.96 -20.11 -15.56
C ASP A 291 38.92 -21.55 -16.10
N LEU A 292 39.62 -22.48 -15.44
CA LEU A 292 39.66 -23.90 -15.86
C LEU A 292 38.26 -24.56 -15.74
N LEU A 293 37.46 -24.20 -14.77
CA LEU A 293 36.07 -24.67 -14.64
C LEU A 293 35.21 -24.19 -15.81
N PHE A 294 35.32 -22.89 -16.15
CA PHE A 294 34.59 -22.33 -17.28
C PHE A 294 35.07 -22.81 -18.64
N ASP A 295 36.37 -23.04 -18.82
CA ASP A 295 36.91 -23.63 -20.06
C ASP A 295 36.32 -25.03 -20.31
N ARG A 296 36.29 -25.88 -19.28
CA ARG A 296 35.70 -27.24 -19.39
C ARG A 296 34.20 -27.17 -19.70
N LEU A 297 33.47 -26.21 -19.10
CA LEU A 297 32.07 -26.05 -19.38
C LEU A 297 31.84 -25.51 -20.80
N GLU A 298 32.71 -24.59 -21.26
CA GLU A 298 32.68 -24.06 -22.61
C GLU A 298 32.96 -25.09 -23.68
N GLU A 299 33.91 -25.99 -23.44
CA GLU A 299 34.20 -27.13 -24.34
C GLU A 299 32.97 -28.05 -24.46
N ARG A 300 32.23 -28.26 -23.36
CA ARG A 300 31.05 -29.13 -23.34
C ARG A 300 29.80 -28.41 -23.89
N GLU A 301 29.57 -27.19 -23.48
CA GLU A 301 28.39 -26.39 -23.81
C GLU A 301 28.75 -24.93 -24.11
N PRO A 302 29.20 -24.58 -25.31
CA PRO A 302 29.61 -23.21 -25.68
C PRO A 302 28.52 -22.15 -25.52
N GLU A 303 27.25 -22.57 -25.59
CA GLU A 303 26.07 -21.70 -25.48
C GLU A 303 25.49 -21.64 -24.07
N HIS A 304 26.14 -22.25 -23.08
CA HIS A 304 25.69 -22.25 -21.70
C HIS A 304 25.58 -20.84 -21.15
N PHE A 305 24.50 -20.55 -20.38
CA PHE A 305 24.21 -19.21 -19.85
C PHE A 305 25.39 -18.62 -19.07
N ALA A 306 25.96 -19.39 -18.15
CA ALA A 306 27.07 -18.94 -17.31
C ALA A 306 28.33 -18.61 -18.14
N VAL A 307 28.65 -19.47 -19.14
CA VAL A 307 29.77 -19.24 -20.06
C VAL A 307 29.62 -17.95 -20.84
N LYS A 308 28.43 -17.67 -21.36
CA LYS A 308 28.14 -16.39 -22.06
C LYS A 308 28.39 -15.16 -21.17
N GLN A 309 28.07 -15.23 -19.89
CA GLN A 309 28.31 -14.13 -18.97
C GLN A 309 29.80 -14.02 -18.62
N TYR A 310 30.45 -15.16 -18.41
CA TYR A 310 31.88 -15.21 -18.09
C TYR A 310 32.76 -14.67 -19.23
N ARG A 311 32.50 -15.06 -20.47
CA ARG A 311 33.17 -14.52 -21.66
C ARG A 311 33.10 -12.98 -21.71
N LYS A 312 31.92 -12.40 -21.41
CA LYS A 312 31.75 -10.93 -21.37
C LYS A 312 32.58 -10.30 -20.25
N TYR A 313 32.64 -10.94 -19.08
CA TYR A 313 33.49 -10.49 -17.98
C TYR A 313 34.97 -10.54 -18.36
N LYS A 314 35.45 -11.61 -19.01
CA LYS A 314 36.84 -11.81 -19.42
C LYS A 314 37.33 -10.82 -20.50
N LEU A 315 36.43 -10.00 -21.09
CA LEU A 315 36.85 -8.87 -21.91
C LEU A 315 37.57 -7.78 -21.08
N ALA A 316 37.40 -7.80 -19.77
CA ALA A 316 38.22 -6.98 -18.86
C ALA A 316 39.51 -7.72 -18.56
N ALA A 317 40.67 -7.07 -18.87
CA ALA A 317 41.99 -7.67 -18.70
C ALA A 317 42.81 -6.96 -17.62
N GLY A 318 43.80 -7.66 -17.09
CA GLY A 318 44.85 -7.12 -16.21
C GLY A 318 44.30 -6.37 -14.98
N LYS A 319 44.73 -5.12 -14.78
CA LYS A 319 44.34 -4.28 -13.64
C LYS A 319 42.83 -4.07 -13.51
N THR A 320 42.10 -4.07 -14.64
CA THR A 320 40.65 -3.89 -14.65
C THR A 320 39.96 -5.12 -14.05
N ALA A 321 40.33 -6.32 -14.44
CA ALA A 321 39.81 -7.57 -13.88
C ALA A 321 40.08 -7.67 -12.39
N LYS A 322 41.31 -7.35 -11.95
CA LYS A 322 41.65 -7.33 -10.52
C LYS A 322 40.81 -6.35 -9.71
N SER A 323 40.56 -5.17 -10.25
CA SER A 323 39.72 -4.15 -9.57
C SER A 323 38.26 -4.63 -9.46
N ILE A 324 37.73 -5.34 -10.48
CA ILE A 324 36.38 -5.94 -10.42
C ILE A 324 36.32 -7.01 -9.33
N LEU A 325 37.32 -7.88 -9.25
CA LEU A 325 37.38 -8.94 -8.23
C LEU A 325 37.42 -8.37 -6.81
N ILE A 326 38.27 -7.33 -6.59
CA ILE A 326 38.35 -6.64 -5.30
C ILE A 326 36.98 -6.03 -4.94
N SER A 327 36.30 -5.41 -5.89
CA SER A 327 34.98 -4.82 -5.67
C SER A 327 33.93 -5.88 -5.34
N CYS A 328 33.96 -7.02 -6.04
CA CYS A 328 33.08 -8.18 -5.74
C CYS A 328 33.34 -8.73 -4.35
N GLY A 329 34.60 -8.97 -3.97
CA GLY A 329 34.96 -9.42 -2.63
C GLY A 329 34.51 -8.45 -1.54
N ALA A 330 34.74 -7.15 -1.74
CA ALA A 330 34.33 -6.12 -0.76
C ALA A 330 32.81 -6.07 -0.54
N ARG A 331 31.99 -6.30 -1.56
CA ARG A 331 30.52 -6.36 -1.40
C ARG A 331 30.05 -7.55 -0.56
N LEU A 332 30.75 -8.67 -0.63
CA LEU A 332 30.43 -9.88 0.10
C LEU A 332 31.23 -10.01 1.41
N ALA A 333 31.99 -8.98 1.80
CA ALA A 333 32.73 -8.97 3.06
C ALA A 333 31.92 -9.34 4.32
N PRO A 334 30.60 -9.02 4.43
CA PRO A 334 29.79 -9.50 5.53
C PRO A 334 29.76 -11.03 5.68
N PHE A 335 29.99 -11.78 4.61
CA PHE A 335 30.07 -13.25 4.64
C PHE A 335 31.39 -13.80 5.21
N ASP A 336 32.36 -12.96 5.54
CA ASP A 336 33.53 -13.38 6.32
C ASP A 336 33.13 -13.78 7.74
N ILE A 337 31.95 -13.36 8.18
CA ILE A 337 31.35 -13.76 9.46
C ILE A 337 30.83 -15.20 9.33
N LYS A 338 31.42 -16.10 10.11
CA LYS A 338 31.12 -17.54 10.05
C LYS A 338 29.63 -17.81 10.29
N GLU A 339 29.04 -17.15 11.28
CA GLU A 339 27.63 -17.34 11.65
C GLU A 339 26.67 -16.97 10.50
N LEU A 340 27.02 -15.96 9.68
CA LEU A 340 26.23 -15.62 8.49
C LEU A 340 26.37 -16.68 7.39
N ARG A 341 27.59 -17.19 7.17
CA ARG A 341 27.80 -18.30 6.22
C ARG A 341 27.02 -19.53 6.61
N ASP A 342 27.10 -19.91 7.89
CA ASP A 342 26.36 -21.04 8.44
C ASP A 342 24.85 -20.86 8.26
N LEU A 343 24.32 -19.64 8.51
CA LEU A 343 22.92 -19.29 8.33
C LEU A 343 22.44 -19.51 6.90
N MET A 344 23.29 -19.23 5.90
CA MET A 344 22.93 -19.26 4.49
C MET A 344 23.44 -20.51 3.74
N ALA A 345 23.90 -21.52 4.48
CA ALA A 345 24.43 -22.76 3.90
C ALA A 345 23.35 -23.68 3.31
N TYR A 346 22.18 -23.77 3.94
CA TYR A 346 21.04 -24.58 3.50
C TYR A 346 19.71 -23.90 3.84
N ASP A 347 18.57 -24.44 3.38
CA ASP A 347 17.25 -23.80 3.58
C ASP A 347 16.34 -24.54 4.57
N GLU A 348 15.73 -23.79 5.49
CA GLU A 348 14.66 -24.22 6.39
C GLU A 348 13.38 -23.40 6.22
N MET A 349 13.40 -22.34 5.36
CA MET A 349 12.31 -21.35 5.28
C MET A 349 11.10 -21.87 4.51
N GLU A 350 11.28 -22.73 3.51
CA GLU A 350 10.19 -23.24 2.64
C GLU A 350 9.28 -22.09 2.15
N LEU A 351 9.89 -21.03 1.59
CA LEU A 351 9.21 -19.80 1.18
C LEU A 351 8.08 -20.04 0.17
N ASP A 352 8.23 -21.07 -0.65
CA ASP A 352 7.27 -21.45 -1.69
C ASP A 352 5.96 -22.01 -1.13
N THR A 353 5.89 -22.34 0.17
CA THR A 353 4.67 -22.86 0.82
C THR A 353 3.82 -21.80 1.51
N ILE A 354 4.29 -20.55 1.62
CA ILE A 354 3.63 -19.49 2.41
C ILE A 354 2.23 -19.15 1.89
N GLY A 355 2.01 -19.26 0.58
CA GLY A 355 0.69 -19.03 -0.04
C GLY A 355 -0.26 -20.23 -0.01
N ASP A 356 0.20 -21.40 0.42
CA ASP A 356 -0.58 -22.65 0.41
C ASP A 356 -1.23 -22.93 1.77
N LYS A 357 -0.49 -22.72 2.82
CA LYS A 357 -0.91 -22.95 4.21
C LYS A 357 -0.57 -21.76 5.09
N LYS A 358 -1.32 -21.59 6.18
CA LYS A 358 -1.12 -20.48 7.10
C LYS A 358 0.28 -20.53 7.70
N THR A 359 1.10 -19.56 7.34
CA THR A 359 2.48 -19.41 7.79
C THR A 359 2.71 -18.01 8.33
N ALA A 360 3.48 -17.90 9.40
CA ALA A 360 3.96 -16.62 9.92
C ALA A 360 5.48 -16.60 9.80
N LEU A 361 6.01 -15.81 8.88
CA LEU A 361 7.44 -15.58 8.69
C LEU A 361 7.83 -14.30 9.42
N PHE A 362 8.72 -14.41 10.40
CA PHE A 362 9.29 -13.28 11.11
C PHE A 362 10.69 -12.97 10.59
N LEU A 363 10.89 -11.72 10.21
CA LEU A 363 12.16 -11.18 9.75
C LEU A 363 12.67 -10.23 10.82
N ILE A 364 13.53 -10.73 11.70
CA ILE A 364 14.10 -9.99 12.81
C ILE A 364 15.35 -9.27 12.32
N MET A 365 15.34 -7.95 12.40
CA MET A 365 16.43 -7.10 11.91
C MET A 365 16.74 -6.00 12.90
N SER A 366 17.96 -5.46 12.89
CA SER A 366 18.33 -4.34 13.75
C SER A 366 17.68 -3.03 13.27
N ASP A 367 17.25 -2.20 14.23
CA ASP A 367 16.82 -0.82 13.99
C ASP A 367 17.98 0.20 13.99
N THR A 368 19.17 -0.22 14.42
CA THR A 368 20.36 0.63 14.58
C THR A 368 21.53 0.23 13.67
N ASP A 369 21.53 -1.01 13.13
CA ASP A 369 22.59 -1.54 12.27
C ASP A 369 22.01 -2.10 10.99
N SER A 370 22.45 -1.59 9.85
CA SER A 370 21.98 -1.97 8.52
C SER A 370 22.87 -3.02 7.82
N THR A 371 23.94 -3.48 8.46
CA THR A 371 24.97 -4.34 7.86
C THR A 371 24.38 -5.59 7.20
N PHE A 372 23.37 -6.23 7.80
CA PHE A 372 22.77 -7.47 7.32
C PHE A 372 21.40 -7.28 6.65
N ASN A 373 20.95 -6.04 6.45
CA ASN A 373 19.64 -5.77 5.87
C ASN A 373 19.50 -6.27 4.42
N PHE A 374 20.63 -6.40 3.70
CA PHE A 374 20.63 -6.99 2.37
C PHE A 374 20.08 -8.43 2.34
N VAL A 375 20.29 -9.21 3.40
CA VAL A 375 19.73 -10.59 3.52
C VAL A 375 18.20 -10.55 3.55
N ILE A 376 17.64 -9.61 4.33
CA ILE A 376 16.19 -9.39 4.41
C ILE A 376 15.65 -8.93 3.05
N ALA A 377 16.35 -8.01 2.37
CA ALA A 377 15.95 -7.54 1.05
C ALA A 377 15.95 -8.66 -0.01
N ILE A 378 16.97 -9.55 0.02
CA ILE A 378 17.04 -10.72 -0.87
C ILE A 378 15.84 -11.63 -0.61
N LEU A 379 15.58 -12.00 0.65
CA LEU A 379 14.47 -12.88 1.01
C LEU A 379 13.13 -12.28 0.57
N GLN A 380 12.88 -11.01 0.86
CA GLN A 380 11.62 -10.36 0.48
C GLN A 380 11.44 -10.26 -1.04
N SER A 381 12.51 -9.95 -1.77
CA SER A 381 12.49 -9.93 -3.24
C SER A 381 12.17 -11.32 -3.81
N GLN A 382 12.84 -12.37 -3.32
CA GLN A 382 12.58 -13.76 -3.75
C GLN A 382 11.17 -14.20 -3.39
N LEU A 383 10.76 -14.02 -2.13
CA LEU A 383 9.44 -14.42 -1.65
C LEU A 383 8.32 -13.77 -2.48
N THR A 384 8.40 -12.47 -2.72
CA THR A 384 7.36 -11.77 -3.47
C THR A 384 7.26 -12.29 -4.91
N ASN A 385 8.40 -12.52 -5.57
CA ASN A 385 8.42 -13.11 -6.91
C ASN A 385 7.86 -14.55 -6.91
N LEU A 386 8.31 -15.40 -5.98
CA LEU A 386 7.82 -16.78 -5.85
C LEU A 386 6.29 -16.84 -5.66
N LEU A 387 5.75 -15.98 -4.81
CA LEU A 387 4.30 -15.89 -4.55
C LEU A 387 3.53 -15.42 -5.79
N CYS A 388 4.08 -14.45 -6.55
CA CYS A 388 3.46 -13.98 -7.78
C CYS A 388 3.48 -15.07 -8.86
N ASP A 389 4.64 -15.67 -9.11
CA ASP A 389 4.79 -16.74 -10.11
C ASP A 389 3.89 -17.93 -9.76
N LYS A 390 3.86 -18.34 -8.48
CA LYS A 390 3.00 -19.43 -8.02
C LYS A 390 1.49 -19.10 -8.15
N ALA A 391 1.10 -17.87 -7.84
CA ALA A 391 -0.27 -17.44 -8.03
C ALA A 391 -0.70 -17.53 -9.49
N ASP A 392 0.18 -17.10 -10.42
CA ASP A 392 -0.13 -17.06 -11.84
C ASP A 392 -0.05 -18.46 -12.48
N ASP A 393 1.02 -19.20 -12.25
CA ASP A 393 1.31 -20.43 -12.96
C ASP A 393 0.61 -21.66 -12.36
N VAL A 394 0.45 -21.70 -11.02
CA VAL A 394 -0.12 -22.86 -10.32
C VAL A 394 -1.60 -22.68 -10.00
N TYR A 395 -2.00 -21.46 -9.56
CA TYR A 395 -3.33 -21.20 -9.03
C TYR A 395 -4.22 -20.34 -9.93
N GLY A 396 -3.84 -20.10 -11.17
CA GLY A 396 -4.67 -19.35 -12.12
C GLY A 396 -4.94 -17.90 -11.69
N GLY A 397 -3.94 -17.25 -11.11
CA GLY A 397 -3.93 -15.85 -10.76
C GLY A 397 -4.20 -15.53 -9.28
N ARG A 398 -4.30 -16.53 -8.37
CA ARG A 398 -4.59 -16.29 -6.95
C ARG A 398 -4.06 -17.37 -6.03
N LEU A 399 -3.43 -16.94 -4.94
CA LEU A 399 -3.05 -17.84 -3.87
C LEU A 399 -4.30 -18.33 -3.09
N PRO A 400 -4.30 -19.59 -2.64
CA PRO A 400 -5.36 -20.15 -1.80
C PRO A 400 -5.44 -19.50 -0.41
N VAL A 401 -4.29 -19.08 0.15
CA VAL A 401 -4.21 -18.34 1.41
C VAL A 401 -3.69 -16.94 1.12
N HIS A 402 -4.43 -15.91 1.57
CA HIS A 402 -3.99 -14.53 1.45
C HIS A 402 -2.66 -14.32 2.18
N VAL A 403 -1.68 -13.68 1.55
CA VAL A 403 -0.39 -13.37 2.18
C VAL A 403 -0.32 -11.88 2.48
N ARG A 404 -0.13 -11.55 3.75
CA ARG A 404 -0.06 -10.18 4.21
C ARG A 404 1.33 -9.83 4.74
N PHE A 405 1.98 -8.90 4.07
CA PHE A 405 3.22 -8.31 4.53
C PHE A 405 2.91 -7.21 5.55
N ILE A 406 3.47 -7.30 6.75
CA ILE A 406 3.42 -6.27 7.81
C ILE A 406 4.86 -5.80 8.00
N LEU A 407 5.21 -4.72 7.31
CA LEU A 407 6.59 -4.26 7.16
C LEU A 407 6.85 -3.11 8.15
N ASP A 408 7.09 -3.45 9.43
CA ASP A 408 7.44 -2.47 10.45
C ASP A 408 8.86 -1.96 10.19
N GLU A 409 9.08 -0.66 10.32
CA GLU A 409 10.33 0.06 9.95
C GLU A 409 10.78 -0.27 8.52
N PHE A 410 9.87 -0.15 7.56
CA PHE A 410 10.09 -0.51 6.14
C PHE A 410 11.36 0.12 5.54
N ALA A 411 11.73 1.31 5.99
CA ALA A 411 12.93 1.99 5.54
C ALA A 411 14.23 1.22 5.86
N ASN A 412 14.21 0.36 6.89
CA ASN A 412 15.40 -0.37 7.31
C ASN A 412 15.58 -1.71 6.58
N ILE A 413 14.60 -2.15 5.78
CA ILE A 413 14.68 -3.44 5.06
C ILE A 413 15.73 -3.42 3.94
N GLY A 414 16.11 -2.22 3.48
CA GLY A 414 16.85 -2.02 2.24
C GLY A 414 15.90 -1.82 1.05
N GLN A 415 16.47 -1.73 -0.14
CA GLN A 415 15.70 -1.52 -1.36
C GLN A 415 15.26 -2.85 -1.96
N ILE A 416 13.95 -3.10 -2.03
CA ILE A 416 13.38 -4.20 -2.80
C ILE A 416 13.27 -3.72 -4.26
N PRO A 417 14.03 -4.33 -5.20
CA PRO A 417 14.01 -3.87 -6.59
C PRO A 417 12.61 -3.96 -7.20
N GLN A 418 12.19 -2.91 -7.92
CA GLN A 418 10.88 -2.82 -8.59
C GLN A 418 9.67 -2.95 -7.66
N PHE A 419 9.81 -2.61 -6.39
CA PHE A 419 8.71 -2.69 -5.40
C PHE A 419 7.52 -1.80 -5.79
N ASP A 420 7.76 -0.66 -6.44
CA ASP A 420 6.75 0.22 -7.02
C ASP A 420 5.82 -0.51 -8.02
N LYS A 421 6.38 -1.39 -8.85
CA LYS A 421 5.62 -2.22 -9.80
C LYS A 421 4.94 -3.39 -9.10
N LEU A 422 5.63 -4.01 -8.15
CA LEU A 422 5.10 -5.14 -7.39
C LEU A 422 3.85 -4.73 -6.61
N ILE A 423 3.88 -3.64 -5.83
CA ILE A 423 2.76 -3.20 -5.02
C ILE A 423 1.51 -2.85 -5.85
N ALA A 424 1.68 -2.45 -7.11
CA ALA A 424 0.58 -2.19 -8.02
C ALA A 424 -0.15 -3.47 -8.47
N THR A 425 0.53 -4.61 -8.51
CA THR A 425 0.05 -5.86 -9.13
C THR A 425 -0.33 -6.96 -8.13
N ILE A 426 0.19 -6.94 -6.91
CA ILE A 426 0.03 -8.01 -5.91
C ILE A 426 -1.42 -8.24 -5.47
N ARG A 427 -2.29 -7.21 -5.54
CA ARG A 427 -3.68 -7.29 -5.11
C ARG A 427 -4.46 -8.44 -5.77
N SER A 428 -4.31 -8.64 -7.08
CA SER A 428 -5.04 -9.67 -7.83
C SER A 428 -4.65 -11.09 -7.38
N ARG A 429 -3.44 -11.26 -6.84
CA ARG A 429 -2.83 -12.52 -6.43
C ARG A 429 -3.08 -12.88 -4.96
N GLU A 430 -3.99 -12.17 -4.29
CA GLU A 430 -4.25 -12.30 -2.84
C GLU A 430 -3.01 -12.00 -1.98
N ILE A 431 -2.24 -10.99 -2.37
CA ILE A 431 -1.11 -10.48 -1.62
C ILE A 431 -1.37 -9.01 -1.27
N SER A 432 -0.95 -8.59 -0.09
CA SER A 432 -1.05 -7.19 0.34
C SER A 432 0.12 -6.78 1.23
N ALA A 433 0.43 -5.48 1.24
CA ALA A 433 1.51 -4.92 2.03
C ALA A 433 0.99 -3.81 2.95
N SER A 434 1.36 -3.88 4.23
CA SER A 434 1.25 -2.77 5.18
C SER A 434 2.64 -2.17 5.36
N ILE A 435 2.87 -1.01 4.76
CA ILE A 435 4.13 -0.28 4.80
C ILE A 435 4.08 0.65 6.01
N ILE A 436 4.97 0.43 6.97
CA ILE A 436 4.97 1.16 8.23
C ILE A 436 6.24 1.99 8.33
N LEU A 437 6.07 3.30 8.50
CA LEU A 437 7.15 4.29 8.45
C LEU A 437 7.05 5.24 9.65
N GLN A 438 8.16 5.89 9.98
CA GLN A 438 8.15 7.01 10.93
C GLN A 438 7.73 8.31 10.25
N SER A 439 8.12 8.49 8.97
CA SER A 439 7.77 9.64 8.13
C SER A 439 7.80 9.25 6.65
N GLN A 440 7.14 10.01 5.80
CA GLN A 440 7.18 9.79 4.34
C GLN A 440 8.55 10.09 3.74
N SER A 441 9.33 10.97 4.33
CA SER A 441 10.69 11.29 3.87
C SER A 441 11.61 10.05 3.86
N GLN A 442 11.40 9.09 4.76
CA GLN A 442 12.13 7.82 4.77
C GLN A 442 11.91 7.02 3.47
N LEU A 443 10.68 6.98 2.98
CA LEU A 443 10.36 6.29 1.73
C LEU A 443 11.01 6.98 0.53
N LYS A 444 10.97 8.32 0.50
CA LYS A 444 11.59 9.14 -0.55
C LYS A 444 13.13 8.99 -0.58
N ALA A 445 13.77 8.80 0.57
CA ALA A 445 15.21 8.58 0.64
C ALA A 445 15.64 7.28 -0.07
N ILE A 446 14.83 6.21 -0.01
CA ILE A 446 15.16 4.89 -0.57
C ILE A 446 14.68 4.76 -2.02
N TYR A 447 13.42 5.13 -2.28
CA TYR A 447 12.76 4.90 -3.58
C TYR A 447 12.70 6.13 -4.47
N ARG A 448 13.15 7.31 -3.99
CA ARG A 448 13.18 8.57 -4.74
C ARG A 448 11.82 8.87 -5.40
N ASP A 449 11.79 9.11 -6.71
CA ASP A 449 10.57 9.40 -7.46
C ASP A 449 9.53 8.27 -7.44
N ASN A 450 9.97 7.02 -7.25
CA ASN A 450 9.08 5.87 -7.14
C ASN A 450 8.30 5.83 -5.81
N ALA A 451 8.70 6.62 -4.81
CA ALA A 451 8.01 6.69 -3.53
C ALA A 451 6.54 7.10 -3.67
N ASP A 452 6.26 8.10 -4.52
CA ASP A 452 4.89 8.58 -4.75
C ASP A 452 4.02 7.51 -5.44
N THR A 453 4.62 6.68 -6.30
CA THR A 453 3.95 5.52 -6.90
C THR A 453 3.59 4.47 -5.84
N ILE A 454 4.48 4.21 -4.89
CA ILE A 454 4.23 3.27 -3.78
C ILE A 454 3.09 3.78 -2.90
N VAL A 455 3.13 5.05 -2.50
CA VAL A 455 2.06 5.70 -1.71
C VAL A 455 0.73 5.66 -2.45
N GLY A 456 0.72 6.00 -3.75
CA GLY A 456 -0.47 6.00 -4.59
C GLY A 456 -1.13 4.62 -4.76
N ASN A 457 -0.37 3.54 -4.57
CA ASN A 457 -0.88 2.16 -4.60
C ASN A 457 -1.36 1.66 -3.21
N CYS A 458 -1.35 2.51 -2.17
CA CYS A 458 -1.96 2.23 -0.88
C CYS A 458 -3.34 2.89 -0.81
N ASP A 459 -4.43 2.12 -0.94
CA ASP A 459 -5.79 2.66 -0.84
C ASP A 459 -6.11 3.22 0.56
N THR A 460 -5.33 2.85 1.56
CA THR A 460 -5.50 3.27 2.94
C THR A 460 -4.23 3.95 3.46
N MET A 461 -4.38 5.11 4.09
CA MET A 461 -3.35 5.76 4.88
C MET A 461 -3.83 5.94 6.32
N LEU A 462 -3.01 5.49 7.27
CA LEU A 462 -3.26 5.62 8.71
C LEU A 462 -2.13 6.41 9.36
N PHE A 463 -2.45 7.60 9.86
CA PHE A 463 -1.51 8.44 10.59
C PHE A 463 -1.74 8.33 12.10
N LEU A 464 -0.71 7.87 12.81
CA LEU A 464 -0.74 7.62 14.26
C LEU A 464 -0.09 8.74 15.10
N GLY A 465 0.27 9.85 14.47
CA GLY A 465 0.95 10.97 15.12
C GLY A 465 2.43 11.06 14.76
N GLY A 466 2.93 12.27 14.69
CA GLY A 466 4.32 12.59 14.35
C GLY A 466 4.52 14.09 14.25
N LYS A 467 5.79 14.52 14.11
CA LYS A 467 6.16 15.96 14.06
C LYS A 467 6.93 16.31 12.78
N GLU A 468 7.10 15.37 11.85
CA GLU A 468 7.85 15.64 10.62
C GLU A 468 7.05 16.55 9.70
N LYS A 469 7.62 17.72 9.40
CA LYS A 469 6.94 18.85 8.77
C LYS A 469 6.35 18.53 7.39
N THR A 470 7.07 17.74 6.58
CA THR A 470 6.61 17.36 5.23
C THR A 470 5.38 16.46 5.32
N THR A 471 5.40 15.47 6.20
CA THR A 471 4.25 14.58 6.47
C THR A 471 3.03 15.35 6.98
N LEU A 472 3.23 16.30 7.93
CA LEU A 472 2.13 17.11 8.44
C LEU A 472 1.48 17.96 7.35
N LYS A 473 2.29 18.56 6.48
CA LYS A 473 1.84 19.35 5.34
C LYS A 473 1.04 18.50 4.36
N GLU A 474 1.57 17.35 3.95
CA GLU A 474 0.90 16.45 3.01
C GLU A 474 -0.44 15.95 3.57
N ILE A 475 -0.50 15.59 4.86
CA ILE A 475 -1.75 15.16 5.50
C ILE A 475 -2.78 16.31 5.50
N SER A 476 -2.40 17.53 5.92
CA SER A 476 -3.30 18.69 5.94
C SER A 476 -3.86 19.01 4.54
N GLU A 477 -3.01 18.96 3.50
CA GLU A 477 -3.41 19.18 2.11
C GLU A 477 -4.39 18.10 1.61
N ILE A 478 -4.15 16.82 1.92
CA ILE A 478 -5.01 15.70 1.51
C ILE A 478 -6.37 15.74 2.24
N LEU A 479 -6.42 16.18 3.50
CA LEU A 479 -7.67 16.37 4.24
C LEU A 479 -8.58 17.40 3.57
N GLY A 480 -7.99 18.39 2.89
CA GLY A 480 -8.70 19.41 2.14
C GLY A 480 -9.27 20.52 3.00
N LYS A 481 -10.12 21.36 2.39
CA LYS A 481 -10.69 22.55 3.03
C LYS A 481 -12.19 22.42 3.21
N GLU A 482 -12.69 22.97 4.30
CA GLU A 482 -14.11 23.21 4.55
C GLU A 482 -14.43 24.71 4.37
N THR A 483 -15.68 25.03 4.08
CA THR A 483 -16.16 26.41 4.04
C THR A 483 -16.71 26.77 5.40
N ILE A 484 -16.12 27.78 6.05
CA ILE A 484 -16.58 28.32 7.31
C ILE A 484 -17.19 29.72 7.11
N ASP A 485 -18.22 30.03 7.90
CA ASP A 485 -18.75 31.37 7.99
C ASP A 485 -17.94 32.16 9.02
N SER A 486 -17.34 33.26 8.60
CA SER A 486 -16.63 34.21 9.44
C SER A 486 -17.35 35.54 9.43
N PHE A 487 -17.42 36.20 10.57
CA PHE A 487 -17.96 37.54 10.66
C PHE A 487 -16.95 38.46 11.33
N ASN A 488 -16.77 39.62 10.70
CA ASN A 488 -15.98 40.71 11.28
C ASN A 488 -16.92 41.79 11.80
N THR A 489 -16.71 42.20 13.04
CA THR A 489 -17.35 43.36 13.60
C THR A 489 -16.48 44.59 13.34
N SER A 490 -16.99 45.59 12.63
CA SER A 490 -16.36 46.90 12.52
C SER A 490 -17.08 47.89 13.43
N GLU A 491 -16.33 48.48 14.34
CA GLU A 491 -16.80 49.60 15.20
C GLU A 491 -16.22 50.90 14.65
N ASN A 492 -17.06 51.76 14.15
CA ASN A 492 -16.65 53.09 13.71
C ASN A 492 -16.89 54.09 14.83
N ARG A 493 -15.82 54.64 15.41
CA ARG A 493 -15.86 55.61 16.51
C ARG A 493 -15.87 57.04 15.98
N GLY A 494 -16.84 57.35 15.12
CA GLY A 494 -17.11 58.73 14.71
C GLY A 494 -18.11 59.46 15.66
N LYS A 495 -18.63 60.59 15.22
CA LYS A 495 -19.68 61.35 15.98
C LYS A 495 -20.96 60.53 16.24
N GLU A 496 -21.17 59.46 15.42
CA GLU A 496 -22.18 58.42 15.63
C GLU A 496 -21.50 57.07 15.63
N ILE A 497 -21.70 56.27 16.68
CA ILE A 497 -21.17 54.90 16.82
C ILE A 497 -22.03 54.02 15.94
N SER A 498 -21.43 53.46 14.85
CA SER A 498 -22.11 52.47 14.02
C SER A 498 -21.39 51.12 14.13
N HIS A 499 -22.16 50.08 14.38
CA HIS A 499 -21.67 48.69 14.37
C HIS A 499 -22.05 48.02 13.05
N GLY A 500 -21.05 47.63 12.28
CA GLY A 500 -21.24 46.86 11.05
C GLY A 500 -20.88 45.39 11.26
N LEU A 501 -21.77 44.48 10.91
CA LEU A 501 -21.50 43.03 10.81
C LEU A 501 -21.25 42.70 9.35
N ASN A 502 -20.02 42.29 9.04
CA ASN A 502 -19.67 41.84 7.70
C ASN A 502 -19.47 40.30 7.71
N TYR A 503 -20.35 39.60 7.01
CA TYR A 503 -20.29 38.15 6.85
C TYR A 503 -19.39 37.80 5.68
N GLN A 504 -18.36 37.01 5.94
CA GLN A 504 -17.46 36.48 4.92
C GLN A 504 -17.40 34.96 5.02
N LYS A 505 -17.27 34.30 3.87
CA LYS A 505 -16.97 32.87 3.82
C LYS A 505 -15.50 32.68 3.55
N LEU A 506 -14.89 31.82 4.31
CA LEU A 506 -13.47 31.49 4.22
C LEU A 506 -13.28 29.99 4.05
N GLY A 507 -12.21 29.60 3.34
CA GLY A 507 -11.76 28.21 3.30
C GLY A 507 -10.80 27.96 4.45
N LYS A 508 -11.17 27.10 5.40
CA LYS A 508 -10.29 26.59 6.46
C LYS A 508 -9.88 25.15 6.11
N GLU A 509 -8.63 24.81 6.34
CA GLU A 509 -8.20 23.42 6.30
C GLU A 509 -8.97 22.61 7.33
N LEU A 510 -9.43 21.39 6.97
CA LEU A 510 -10.21 20.53 7.87
C LEU A 510 -9.44 20.25 9.17
N MET A 511 -8.11 20.18 9.09
CA MET A 511 -7.19 20.16 10.21
C MET A 511 -5.85 20.76 9.76
N THR A 512 -5.38 21.78 10.47
CA THR A 512 -4.14 22.49 10.14
C THR A 512 -2.92 21.69 10.60
N GLN A 513 -1.72 22.03 10.08
CA GLN A 513 -0.48 21.31 10.42
C GLN A 513 -0.16 21.35 11.93
N ASP A 514 -0.46 22.44 12.58
CA ASP A 514 -0.28 22.62 14.03
C ASP A 514 -1.30 21.81 14.84
N GLU A 515 -2.56 21.75 14.39
CA GLU A 515 -3.59 20.90 14.99
C GLU A 515 -3.21 19.40 14.85
N ILE A 516 -2.66 18.99 13.70
CA ILE A 516 -2.17 17.61 13.48
C ILE A 516 -0.96 17.31 14.37
N ALA A 517 -0.02 18.27 14.50
CA ALA A 517 1.19 18.10 15.32
C ALA A 517 0.88 18.00 16.83
N THR A 518 -0.21 18.61 17.28
CA THR A 518 -0.67 18.63 18.69
C THR A 518 -1.79 17.63 18.98
N MET A 519 -2.11 16.75 17.99
CA MET A 519 -3.14 15.74 18.12
C MET A 519 -2.89 14.83 19.35
N ASP A 520 -3.96 14.55 20.11
CA ASP A 520 -3.92 13.65 21.27
C ASP A 520 -3.31 12.29 20.91
N GLY A 521 -2.45 11.77 21.78
CA GLY A 521 -1.72 10.52 21.56
C GLY A 521 -2.60 9.28 21.41
N GLY A 522 -3.86 9.30 21.82
CA GLY A 522 -4.85 8.24 21.64
C GLY A 522 -5.63 8.35 20.33
N MET A 523 -5.44 9.42 19.56
CA MET A 523 -6.17 9.69 18.31
C MET A 523 -5.32 9.36 17.09
N CYS A 524 -5.98 9.16 15.96
CA CYS A 524 -5.36 8.91 14.66
C CYS A 524 -6.22 9.48 13.52
N ILE A 525 -5.58 9.69 12.38
CA ILE A 525 -6.24 10.11 11.14
C ILE A 525 -6.21 8.94 10.15
N LEU A 526 -7.37 8.55 9.65
CA LEU A 526 -7.52 7.49 8.65
C LEU A 526 -8.04 8.08 7.35
N GLN A 527 -7.39 7.73 6.27
CA GLN A 527 -7.86 8.00 4.91
C GLN A 527 -8.05 6.70 4.16
N LEU A 528 -9.18 6.57 3.48
CA LEU A 528 -9.49 5.46 2.60
C LEU A 528 -9.91 6.02 1.23
N ARG A 529 -9.33 5.52 0.17
CA ARG A 529 -9.60 6.00 -1.20
C ARG A 529 -11.10 6.05 -1.51
N GLY A 530 -11.59 7.24 -1.90
CA GLY A 530 -12.99 7.47 -2.25
C GLY A 530 -13.95 7.54 -1.06
N VAL A 531 -13.45 7.68 0.16
CA VAL A 531 -14.23 7.86 1.39
C VAL A 531 -13.75 9.14 2.09
N ARG A 532 -14.62 9.78 2.88
CA ARG A 532 -14.24 10.91 3.73
C ARG A 532 -13.20 10.48 4.76
N PRO A 533 -12.23 11.34 5.12
CA PRO A 533 -11.26 11.02 6.15
C PRO A 533 -11.91 10.87 7.53
N PHE A 534 -11.30 10.05 8.39
CA PHE A 534 -11.79 9.84 9.75
C PHE A 534 -10.77 10.35 10.76
N PHE A 535 -11.27 11.00 11.80
CA PHE A 535 -10.53 11.36 13.00
C PHE A 535 -11.05 10.47 14.12
N SER A 536 -10.29 9.43 14.49
CA SER A 536 -10.78 8.33 15.31
C SER A 536 -9.77 7.96 16.40
N LYS A 537 -10.25 7.24 17.41
CA LYS A 537 -9.36 6.65 18.42
C LYS A 537 -8.53 5.53 17.82
N LYS A 538 -7.27 5.41 18.22
CA LYS A 538 -6.43 4.26 17.92
C LYS A 538 -7.07 2.98 18.44
N TYR A 539 -6.81 1.86 17.79
CA TYR A 539 -7.38 0.58 18.21
C TYR A 539 -6.86 0.15 19.58
N ASP A 540 -7.75 -0.03 20.53
CA ASP A 540 -7.41 -0.54 21.86
C ASP A 540 -7.23 -2.07 21.78
N ILE A 541 -5.99 -2.53 21.86
CA ILE A 541 -5.62 -3.93 21.74
C ILE A 541 -6.30 -4.81 22.81
N THR A 542 -6.59 -4.26 23.99
CA THR A 542 -7.22 -4.99 25.09
C THR A 542 -8.66 -5.41 24.78
N LYS A 543 -9.30 -4.74 23.83
CA LYS A 543 -10.65 -5.06 23.35
C LYS A 543 -10.69 -6.16 22.30
N HIS A 544 -9.53 -6.63 21.85
CA HIS A 544 -9.49 -7.73 20.89
C HIS A 544 -9.83 -9.06 21.57
N PRO A 545 -10.71 -9.92 21.00
CA PRO A 545 -11.12 -11.19 21.63
C PRO A 545 -9.96 -12.12 21.97
N ARG A 546 -8.86 -12.03 21.20
CA ARG A 546 -7.66 -12.88 21.37
C ARG A 546 -6.55 -12.23 22.19
N TYR A 547 -6.76 -11.04 22.76
CA TYR A 547 -5.75 -10.35 23.57
C TYR A 547 -5.22 -11.21 24.72
N LYS A 548 -6.09 -12.01 25.35
CA LYS A 548 -5.75 -12.92 26.45
C LYS A 548 -4.65 -13.95 26.13
N TYR A 549 -4.36 -14.19 24.84
CA TYR A 549 -3.34 -15.15 24.39
C TYR A 549 -2.00 -14.50 24.10
N LEU A 550 -1.88 -13.19 24.26
CA LEU A 550 -0.61 -12.47 24.10
C LEU A 550 0.17 -12.43 25.41
N SER A 551 1.49 -12.28 25.32
CA SER A 551 2.34 -12.06 26.50
C SER A 551 2.07 -10.72 27.20
N ASP A 552 1.47 -9.76 26.48
CA ASP A 552 1.00 -8.48 27.04
C ASP A 552 -0.09 -8.69 28.10
N ALA A 553 -0.92 -9.69 27.92
CA ALA A 553 -2.00 -10.04 28.87
C ALA A 553 -1.50 -10.97 30.00
N ASP A 554 -0.67 -11.96 29.65
CA ASP A 554 -0.09 -12.91 30.59
C ASP A 554 1.31 -13.32 30.10
N LYS A 555 2.32 -13.12 30.94
CA LYS A 555 3.73 -13.47 30.66
C LYS A 555 3.96 -14.95 30.37
N LYS A 556 3.07 -15.84 30.79
CA LYS A 556 3.10 -17.27 30.47
C LYS A 556 2.90 -17.52 28.95
N ASN A 557 2.33 -16.58 28.23
CA ASN A 557 2.16 -16.65 26.77
C ASN A 557 3.40 -16.12 26.01
N THR A 558 4.53 -15.88 26.68
CA THR A 558 5.76 -15.49 26.00
C THR A 558 6.26 -16.66 25.16
N PHE A 559 6.48 -16.42 23.86
CA PHE A 559 6.94 -17.45 22.93
C PHE A 559 8.47 -17.61 23.00
N ASP A 560 8.93 -18.83 23.19
CA ASP A 560 10.35 -19.18 23.20
C ASP A 560 10.79 -19.62 21.80
N VAL A 561 11.46 -18.71 21.10
CA VAL A 561 11.93 -18.91 19.71
C VAL A 561 12.97 -20.03 19.63
N GLU A 562 13.92 -20.09 20.59
CA GLU A 562 15.00 -21.09 20.56
C GLU A 562 14.46 -22.50 20.77
N ARG A 563 13.58 -22.65 21.76
CA ARG A 563 12.91 -23.92 22.02
C ARG A 563 12.12 -24.38 20.79
N TYR A 564 11.36 -23.47 20.16
CA TYR A 564 10.57 -23.79 18.97
C TYR A 564 11.47 -24.28 17.83
N ILE A 565 12.53 -23.55 17.47
CA ILE A 565 13.45 -23.92 16.39
C ILE A 565 14.10 -25.28 16.69
N ARG A 566 14.54 -25.51 17.91
CA ARG A 566 15.15 -26.77 18.34
C ARG A 566 14.18 -27.95 18.15
N VAL A 567 12.93 -27.79 18.54
CA VAL A 567 11.90 -28.82 18.39
C VAL A 567 11.61 -29.10 16.91
N GLN A 568 11.49 -28.05 16.07
CA GLN A 568 11.26 -28.24 14.63
C GLN A 568 12.43 -28.97 13.95
N ARG A 569 13.68 -28.65 14.32
CA ARG A 569 14.86 -29.36 13.80
C ARG A 569 14.89 -30.83 14.22
N LYS A 570 14.50 -31.15 15.45
CA LYS A 570 14.38 -32.55 15.93
C LYS A 570 13.31 -33.30 15.12
N LYS A 571 12.14 -32.72 14.88
CA LYS A 571 11.07 -33.33 14.06
C LYS A 571 11.53 -33.62 12.62
N LYS A 572 12.29 -32.72 11.98
CA LYS A 572 12.81 -32.93 10.61
C LYS A 572 13.91 -34.01 10.56
N LYS A 573 14.66 -34.23 11.64
CA LYS A 573 15.70 -35.28 11.73
C LYS A 573 15.15 -36.67 12.03
N GLN A 574 13.92 -36.80 12.55
CA GLN A 574 13.23 -38.08 12.67
C GLN A 574 12.66 -38.46 11.30
N PRO A 575 13.13 -39.50 10.63
CA PRO A 575 12.50 -39.99 9.39
C PRO A 575 11.05 -40.37 9.73
N SER A 576 10.10 -39.96 8.91
CA SER A 576 8.76 -40.55 8.93
C SER A 576 8.94 -42.04 8.91
N ALA A 577 8.42 -42.73 9.90
CA ALA A 577 8.53 -44.18 9.98
C ALA A 577 7.85 -44.80 8.74
N VAL A 578 8.62 -44.99 7.67
CA VAL A 578 8.33 -45.96 6.65
C VAL A 578 8.69 -47.29 7.28
N ILE A 579 7.67 -48.08 7.57
CA ILE A 579 7.82 -49.47 7.99
C ILE A 579 8.63 -50.19 6.88
N ALA A 580 9.91 -50.35 7.11
CA ALA A 580 10.76 -51.27 6.38
C ALA A 580 11.06 -52.46 7.32
N PRO A 581 11.07 -53.71 6.82
CA PRO A 581 11.17 -54.87 7.67
C PRO A 581 12.58 -54.98 8.25
N GLU A 582 12.60 -55.29 9.52
CA GLU A 582 13.60 -55.89 10.39
C GLU A 582 15.03 -56.06 9.85
N GLU A 583 15.92 -55.15 10.28
CA GLU A 583 17.29 -55.47 10.71
C GLU A 583 17.64 -54.60 11.94
N PRO A 584 18.31 -55.14 12.95
CA PRO A 584 18.53 -54.42 14.23
C PRO A 584 19.71 -53.46 14.05
N PHE A 585 19.40 -52.18 13.93
CA PHE A 585 20.35 -51.11 14.18
C PHE A 585 20.05 -50.51 15.57
N ASP A 586 21.10 -50.37 16.38
CA ASP A 586 21.04 -49.71 17.69
C ASP A 586 20.49 -48.30 17.54
N LEU A 587 19.23 -48.15 17.95
CA LEU A 587 18.56 -46.86 18.08
C LEU A 587 19.13 -46.19 19.34
N TYR A 588 19.89 -45.12 19.17
CA TYR A 588 20.06 -44.14 20.24
C TYR A 588 18.72 -43.51 20.53
N GLU A 589 18.06 -43.89 21.58
CA GLU A 589 16.90 -43.19 22.10
C GLU A 589 17.32 -41.77 22.48
N ILE A 590 16.84 -40.78 21.74
CA ILE A 590 16.91 -39.39 22.12
C ILE A 590 15.76 -39.18 23.10
N GLU A 591 16.03 -39.27 24.38
CA GLU A 591 15.07 -38.89 25.43
C GLU A 591 14.70 -37.41 25.22
N LEU A 592 13.47 -37.18 24.80
CA LEU A 592 12.87 -35.86 24.90
C LEU A 592 12.64 -35.54 26.37
N SER A 593 13.07 -34.39 26.86
CA SER A 593 12.69 -33.95 28.18
C SER A 593 11.16 -33.82 28.28
N ASP A 594 10.58 -34.06 29.44
CA ASP A 594 9.12 -33.92 29.66
C ASP A 594 8.59 -32.54 29.18
N GLU A 595 9.42 -31.51 29.30
CA GLU A 595 9.11 -30.16 28.78
C GLU A 595 9.02 -30.06 27.25
N ASP A 596 9.82 -30.85 26.49
CA ASP A 596 9.77 -30.89 25.04
C ASP A 596 8.55 -31.71 24.53
N ALA A 597 8.12 -32.72 25.30
CA ALA A 597 6.93 -33.53 25.02
C ALA A 597 5.65 -32.70 25.18
N ASP A 598 5.53 -31.89 26.20
CA ASP A 598 4.39 -30.99 26.41
C ASP A 598 4.29 -29.91 25.33
N PHE A 599 5.42 -29.44 24.81
CA PHE A 599 5.45 -28.47 23.70
C PHE A 599 4.94 -29.07 22.38
N ILE A 600 5.25 -30.34 22.13
CA ILE A 600 4.80 -31.08 20.93
C ILE A 600 3.31 -31.42 21.02
N ALA A 601 2.81 -31.77 22.22
CA ALA A 601 1.40 -32.10 22.44
C ALA A 601 0.46 -30.88 22.32
N ALA A 602 0.99 -29.64 22.38
CA ALA A 602 0.23 -28.41 22.20
C ALA A 602 0.00 -28.02 20.71
N GLU A 603 0.59 -28.75 19.75
CA GLU A 603 0.30 -28.68 18.31
C GLU A 603 -0.82 -29.65 17.91
#